data_fc0fe1d43564e31c05517f360598e44b
#
_entry.id   fc0fe1d43564e31c05517f360598e44b
#
_cell.length_a   1.000
_cell.length_b   1.000
_cell.length_c   1.000
_cell.angle_alpha   90.00
_cell.angle_beta   90.00
_cell.angle_gamma   90.00
#
_symmetry.space_group_name_H-M   'P 1'
#
loop_
_entity.id
_entity.type
_entity.pdbx_description
1 polymer ?
#
loop_
_entity_poly.entity_id
_entity_poly.type
_entity_poly.pdbx_seq_one_letter_code
_entity_poly.pdbx_strand_id
1 'polypeptide(L)'
;MNELKEIKIAISSLPKNGWWNNGIIAYHDNDMMINGAVPNQELLKKEHKNLIDKLHEHSLKTISITFKPELETNRKYDFVFMRDHFLCNTDKDIVMCNMKLSERMNEGEYVISTLNDLQYKVSFLDEKCIAEGGEFFFLPKENILLAGQGRNNLRGAEQMAEKLKISNLHIINSSGYHLDTSISPIFNNEYDCIGIICAREVFSGKEIHDLRNICKSNQWELIEIEHQDINSSLSFRTAMNGLTLPGLFIGSKNFNQKQISDFALSNNIIFDSANVSQFNLSGGSVHCLTNELF
;
A
#
# COMPACT_ATOMS: atom_id res chain seq x y z
N MET A 1 20.49 19.84 5.40
CA MET A 1 19.29 19.29 4.74
C MET A 1 19.70 17.94 4.16
N ASN A 2 19.30 16.84 4.77
CA ASN A 2 19.43 15.53 4.12
C ASN A 2 18.48 15.57 2.94
N GLU A 3 19.03 15.60 1.73
CA GLU A 3 18.27 15.34 0.51
C GLU A 3 17.61 13.97 0.71
N LEU A 4 16.30 13.93 0.80
CA LEU A 4 15.55 12.70 0.66
C LEU A 4 15.96 12.11 -0.68
N LYS A 5 16.62 10.97 -0.65
CA LYS A 5 17.09 10.27 -1.85
C LYS A 5 15.89 10.11 -2.78
N GLU A 6 16.16 10.17 -4.09
CA GLU A 6 15.15 10.02 -5.12
C GLU A 6 14.33 8.74 -4.89
N ILE A 7 13.06 8.90 -4.51
CA ILE A 7 12.13 7.77 -4.30
C ILE A 7 11.85 7.13 -5.66
N LYS A 8 12.00 5.82 -5.74
CA LYS A 8 11.59 5.02 -6.89
C LYS A 8 10.40 4.16 -6.51
N ILE A 9 9.57 3.84 -7.47
CA ILE A 9 8.37 3.03 -7.24
C ILE A 9 8.55 1.67 -7.90
N ALA A 10 8.62 0.62 -7.10
CA ALA A 10 8.56 -0.75 -7.58
C ALA A 10 7.13 -1.10 -8.01
N ILE A 11 6.99 -1.68 -9.19
CA ILE A 11 5.73 -2.14 -9.76
C ILE A 11 5.95 -3.46 -10.51
N SER A 12 5.03 -4.41 -10.42
CA SER A 12 5.13 -5.66 -11.14
C SER A 12 4.77 -5.49 -12.63
N SER A 13 5.44 -6.22 -13.52
CA SER A 13 4.88 -6.47 -14.84
C SER A 13 3.66 -7.38 -14.74
N LEU A 14 2.83 -7.42 -15.79
CA LEU A 14 1.69 -8.33 -15.84
C LEU A 14 2.09 -9.74 -16.28
N PRO A 15 1.35 -10.80 -15.85
CA PRO A 15 1.56 -12.15 -16.34
C PRO A 15 1.31 -12.24 -17.84
N LYS A 16 2.12 -13.06 -18.52
CA LYS A 16 2.11 -13.16 -19.99
C LYS A 16 0.79 -13.69 -20.55
N ASN A 17 0.19 -14.65 -19.89
CA ASN A 17 -1.04 -15.31 -20.38
C ASN A 17 -2.33 -14.67 -19.81
N GLY A 18 -2.20 -13.56 -19.10
CA GLY A 18 -3.31 -12.79 -18.52
C GLY A 18 -3.46 -13.00 -17.00
N TRP A 19 -3.82 -11.93 -16.33
CA TRP A 19 -4.03 -11.90 -14.90
C TRP A 19 -5.42 -12.40 -14.54
N TRP A 20 -5.50 -13.46 -13.73
CA TRP A 20 -6.77 -14.12 -13.37
C TRP A 20 -7.67 -14.44 -14.59
N ASN A 21 -7.07 -14.81 -15.73
CA ASN A 21 -7.77 -15.05 -16.99
C ASN A 21 -8.82 -16.18 -16.96
N ASN A 22 -8.72 -17.09 -15.97
CA ASN A 22 -9.67 -18.17 -15.72
C ASN A 22 -10.65 -17.85 -14.57
N GLY A 23 -10.70 -16.61 -14.13
CA GLY A 23 -11.50 -16.15 -13.00
C GLY A 23 -10.74 -16.13 -11.69
N ILE A 24 -11.06 -15.11 -10.89
CA ILE A 24 -10.49 -14.93 -9.56
C ILE A 24 -10.94 -16.07 -8.64
N ILE A 25 -10.00 -16.63 -7.91
CA ILE A 25 -10.29 -17.55 -6.80
C ILE A 25 -10.09 -16.75 -5.53
N ALA A 26 -11.23 -16.29 -4.97
CA ALA A 26 -11.20 -15.49 -3.76
C ALA A 26 -10.62 -16.26 -2.58
N TYR A 27 -9.72 -15.64 -1.84
CA TYR A 27 -9.21 -16.18 -0.59
C TYR A 27 -10.31 -16.14 0.47
N HIS A 28 -10.30 -17.12 1.36
CA HIS A 28 -11.36 -17.32 2.34
C HIS A 28 -11.52 -16.16 3.34
N ASP A 29 -10.50 -15.34 3.50
CA ASP A 29 -10.45 -14.21 4.45
C ASP A 29 -10.36 -12.85 3.75
N ASN A 30 -10.54 -12.78 2.43
CA ASN A 30 -10.55 -11.55 1.66
C ASN A 30 -11.94 -11.29 1.03
N ASP A 31 -12.78 -10.57 1.74
CA ASP A 31 -14.13 -10.19 1.32
C ASP A 31 -14.15 -9.16 0.17
N MET A 32 -13.00 -8.58 -0.18
CA MET A 32 -12.87 -7.64 -1.29
C MET A 32 -12.68 -8.33 -2.64
N MET A 33 -12.25 -9.59 -2.67
CA MET A 33 -12.09 -10.38 -3.90
C MET A 33 -13.44 -10.83 -4.43
N ILE A 34 -13.72 -10.58 -5.70
CA ILE A 34 -14.96 -10.99 -6.37
C ILE A 34 -14.75 -12.37 -6.99
N ASN A 35 -15.14 -13.41 -6.25
CA ASN A 35 -14.93 -14.80 -6.68
C ASN A 35 -15.57 -15.08 -8.05
N GLY A 36 -14.80 -15.71 -8.95
CA GLY A 36 -15.22 -16.04 -10.32
C GLY A 36 -15.18 -14.89 -11.30
N ALA A 37 -14.90 -13.64 -10.84
CA ALA A 37 -14.75 -12.51 -11.76
C ALA A 37 -13.56 -12.73 -12.71
N VAL A 38 -13.77 -12.41 -13.99
CA VAL A 38 -12.74 -12.47 -15.02
C VAL A 38 -12.37 -11.04 -15.42
N PRO A 39 -11.16 -10.56 -15.07
CA PRO A 39 -10.73 -9.23 -15.47
C PRO A 39 -10.67 -9.08 -16.99
N ASN A 40 -11.12 -7.94 -17.49
CA ASN A 40 -10.94 -7.59 -18.89
C ASN A 40 -9.46 -7.32 -19.18
N GLN A 41 -8.79 -8.23 -19.87
CA GLN A 41 -7.33 -8.20 -20.04
C GLN A 41 -6.82 -6.97 -20.81
N GLU A 42 -7.58 -6.49 -21.79
CA GLU A 42 -7.19 -5.29 -22.56
C GLU A 42 -7.35 -4.02 -21.72
N LEU A 43 -8.43 -3.92 -20.95
CA LEU A 43 -8.61 -2.82 -20.00
C LEU A 43 -7.57 -2.86 -18.89
N LEU A 44 -7.28 -4.05 -18.34
CA LEU A 44 -6.23 -4.27 -17.32
C LEU A 44 -4.86 -3.74 -17.80
N LYS A 45 -4.44 -4.13 -19.02
CA LYS A 45 -3.17 -3.65 -19.61
C LYS A 45 -3.16 -2.14 -19.75
N LYS A 46 -4.28 -1.56 -20.21
CA LYS A 46 -4.44 -0.11 -20.35
C LYS A 46 -4.34 0.60 -19.00
N GLU A 47 -5.04 0.09 -17.99
CA GLU A 47 -5.02 0.65 -16.64
C GLU A 47 -3.63 0.56 -15.99
N HIS A 48 -2.95 -0.59 -16.13
CA HIS A 48 -1.59 -0.77 -15.65
C HIS A 48 -0.62 0.22 -16.30
N LYS A 49 -0.70 0.36 -17.64
CA LYS A 49 0.11 1.35 -18.36
C LYS A 49 -0.21 2.78 -17.91
N ASN A 50 -1.47 3.13 -17.76
CA ASN A 50 -1.89 4.46 -17.32
C ASN A 50 -1.38 4.77 -15.90
N LEU A 51 -1.35 3.79 -15.00
CA LEU A 51 -0.74 3.96 -13.67
C LEU A 51 0.75 4.32 -13.79
N ILE A 52 1.50 3.59 -14.61
CA ILE A 52 2.92 3.87 -14.86
C ILE A 52 3.11 5.26 -15.49
N ASP A 53 2.30 5.60 -16.50
CA ASP A 53 2.34 6.91 -17.14
C ASP A 53 2.05 8.03 -16.12
N LYS A 54 1.07 7.83 -15.23
CA LYS A 54 0.72 8.76 -14.16
C LYS A 54 1.88 8.96 -13.16
N LEU A 55 2.58 7.89 -12.77
CA LEU A 55 3.79 8.00 -11.94
C LEU A 55 4.88 8.84 -12.63
N HIS A 56 5.08 8.63 -13.92
CA HIS A 56 6.05 9.41 -14.71
C HIS A 56 5.63 10.88 -14.91
N GLU A 57 4.33 11.19 -15.04
CA GLU A 57 3.82 12.57 -15.07
C GLU A 57 4.21 13.35 -13.80
N HIS A 58 4.26 12.66 -12.64
CA HIS A 58 4.75 13.22 -11.38
C HIS A 58 6.27 13.07 -11.19
N SER A 59 7.03 12.82 -12.26
CA SER A 59 8.49 12.68 -12.25
C SER A 59 9.02 11.53 -11.38
N LEU A 60 8.18 10.55 -11.05
CA LEU A 60 8.58 9.37 -10.28
C LEU A 60 9.23 8.34 -11.21
N LYS A 61 10.36 7.78 -10.79
CA LYS A 61 11.00 6.67 -11.48
C LYS A 61 10.38 5.34 -11.07
N THR A 62 10.06 4.50 -12.06
CA THR A 62 9.53 3.16 -11.79
C THR A 62 10.61 2.09 -11.96
N ILE A 63 10.57 1.06 -11.10
CA ILE A 63 11.35 -0.16 -11.18
C ILE A 63 10.39 -1.30 -11.50
N SER A 64 10.50 -1.87 -12.69
CA SER A 64 9.67 -3.00 -13.09
C SER A 64 10.20 -4.31 -12.50
N ILE A 65 9.38 -4.98 -11.70
CA ILE A 65 9.63 -6.33 -11.20
C ILE A 65 8.96 -7.32 -12.14
N THR A 66 9.72 -8.26 -12.67
CA THR A 66 9.20 -9.20 -13.67
C THR A 66 8.27 -10.24 -13.03
N PHE A 67 7.03 -10.32 -13.52
CA PHE A 67 6.13 -11.44 -13.20
C PHE A 67 6.65 -12.71 -13.88
N LYS A 68 7.21 -13.62 -13.10
CA LYS A 68 7.86 -14.83 -13.61
C LYS A 68 6.83 -15.90 -14.01
N PRO A 69 7.12 -16.77 -15.01
CA PRO A 69 6.21 -17.85 -15.42
C PRO A 69 5.83 -18.82 -14.30
N GLU A 70 6.73 -19.03 -13.33
CA GLU A 70 6.51 -19.90 -12.17
C GLU A 70 5.39 -19.37 -11.27
N LEU A 71 5.26 -18.06 -11.14
CA LEU A 71 4.15 -17.42 -10.40
C LEU A 71 2.81 -17.74 -11.07
N GLU A 72 2.76 -17.70 -12.40
CA GLU A 72 1.55 -18.01 -13.16
C GLU A 72 1.20 -19.51 -13.05
N THR A 73 2.19 -20.39 -13.17
CA THR A 73 2.03 -21.85 -13.01
C THR A 73 1.50 -22.19 -11.61
N ASN A 74 1.96 -21.49 -10.58
CA ASN A 74 1.55 -21.68 -9.20
C ASN A 74 0.34 -20.82 -8.80
N ARG A 75 -0.30 -20.14 -9.77
CA ARG A 75 -1.49 -19.30 -9.59
C ARG A 75 -1.31 -18.16 -8.57
N LYS A 76 -0.09 -17.67 -8.41
CA LYS A 76 0.26 -16.56 -7.50
C LYS A 76 0.01 -15.21 -8.19
N TYR A 77 -1.23 -14.98 -8.62
CA TYR A 77 -1.57 -13.80 -9.40
C TYR A 77 -1.52 -12.51 -8.58
N ASP A 78 -1.70 -12.58 -7.25
CA ASP A 78 -1.62 -11.40 -6.37
C ASP A 78 -0.19 -10.90 -6.13
N PHE A 79 0.82 -11.58 -6.72
CA PHE A 79 2.17 -11.03 -6.85
C PHE A 79 2.21 -9.63 -7.46
N VAL A 80 1.22 -9.24 -8.27
CA VAL A 80 1.12 -7.88 -8.81
C VAL A 80 0.97 -6.82 -7.73
N PHE A 81 0.48 -7.18 -6.55
CA PHE A 81 0.37 -6.30 -5.39
C PHE A 81 1.73 -6.18 -4.71
N MET A 82 2.57 -5.34 -5.32
CA MET A 82 3.99 -5.20 -4.96
C MET A 82 4.20 -4.72 -3.52
N ARG A 83 3.23 -3.99 -2.98
CA ARG A 83 3.23 -3.49 -1.60
C ARG A 83 3.49 -4.57 -0.57
N ASP A 84 2.91 -5.76 -0.77
CA ASP A 84 2.89 -6.79 0.26
C ASP A 84 4.22 -7.51 0.47
N HIS A 85 5.19 -7.36 -0.45
CA HIS A 85 6.39 -8.20 -0.46
C HIS A 85 7.53 -7.72 0.43
N PHE A 86 7.63 -6.42 0.67
CA PHE A 86 8.73 -5.85 1.46
C PHE A 86 8.41 -4.45 1.99
N LEU A 87 9.19 -4.03 3.01
CA LEU A 87 9.32 -2.63 3.38
C LEU A 87 10.76 -2.17 3.16
N CYS A 88 10.90 -0.89 2.78
CA CYS A 88 12.19 -0.23 2.59
C CYS A 88 12.31 0.99 3.51
N ASN A 89 13.50 1.24 4.07
CA ASN A 89 13.80 2.47 4.78
C ASN A 89 14.73 3.39 3.96
N THR A 90 15.00 4.58 4.47
CA THR A 90 15.85 5.58 3.82
C THR A 90 17.34 5.19 3.76
N ASP A 91 17.79 4.19 4.52
CA ASP A 91 19.15 3.65 4.51
C ASP A 91 19.35 2.54 3.48
N LYS A 92 18.33 2.27 2.64
CA LYS A 92 18.28 1.15 1.70
C LYS A 92 18.30 -0.23 2.40
N ASP A 93 17.89 -0.30 3.64
CA ASP A 93 17.59 -1.56 4.28
C ASP A 93 16.19 -2.00 3.86
N ILE A 94 16.07 -3.25 3.41
CA ILE A 94 14.81 -3.87 3.04
C ILE A 94 14.57 -5.07 3.95
N VAL A 95 13.33 -5.18 4.43
CA VAL A 95 12.85 -6.36 5.16
C VAL A 95 11.77 -7.02 4.32
N MET A 96 12.02 -8.28 3.96
CA MET A 96 11.04 -9.10 3.23
C MET A 96 9.90 -9.50 4.15
N CYS A 97 8.68 -9.39 3.64
CA CYS A 97 7.46 -9.74 4.34
C CYS A 97 7.20 -11.25 4.33
N ASN A 98 6.55 -11.75 5.38
CA ASN A 98 6.05 -13.10 5.48
C ASN A 98 4.52 -13.09 5.37
N MET A 99 4.01 -13.66 4.28
CA MET A 99 2.57 -13.69 4.00
C MET A 99 1.83 -14.61 4.99
N LYS A 100 0.62 -14.21 5.39
CA LYS A 100 -0.27 -14.99 6.26
C LYS A 100 -0.87 -16.18 5.52
N LEU A 101 -1.25 -16.00 4.26
CA LEU A 101 -1.88 -17.04 3.46
C LEU A 101 -0.86 -17.94 2.76
N SER A 102 -1.09 -19.27 2.83
CA SER A 102 -0.29 -20.26 2.12
C SER A 102 -0.25 -20.05 0.62
N GLU A 103 -1.34 -19.55 0.04
CA GLU A 103 -1.49 -19.24 -1.38
C GLU A 103 -0.50 -18.16 -1.84
N ARG A 104 -0.10 -17.27 -0.92
CA ARG A 104 0.82 -16.17 -1.20
C ARG A 104 2.25 -16.39 -0.69
N MET A 105 2.49 -17.46 0.09
CA MET A 105 3.83 -17.77 0.59
C MET A 105 4.85 -17.82 -0.54
N ASN A 106 6.06 -17.34 -0.29
CA ASN A 106 7.21 -17.31 -1.22
C ASN A 106 7.03 -16.38 -2.45
N GLU A 107 5.97 -15.59 -2.56
CA GLU A 107 5.88 -14.57 -3.61
C GLU A 107 7.08 -13.59 -3.56
N GLY A 108 7.47 -13.16 -2.37
CA GLY A 108 8.58 -12.22 -2.17
C GLY A 108 9.94 -12.71 -2.69
N GLU A 109 10.16 -14.02 -2.84
CA GLU A 109 11.43 -14.56 -3.35
C GLU A 109 11.75 -14.06 -4.77
N TYR A 110 10.72 -13.80 -5.58
CA TYR A 110 10.86 -13.33 -6.95
C TYR A 110 11.26 -11.83 -7.08
N VAL A 111 11.21 -11.10 -5.96
CA VAL A 111 11.61 -9.69 -5.90
C VAL A 111 13.10 -9.54 -5.55
N ILE A 112 13.66 -10.48 -4.77
CA ILE A 112 14.98 -10.40 -4.14
C ILE A 112 16.10 -10.12 -5.14
N SER A 113 16.12 -10.82 -6.28
CA SER A 113 17.21 -10.63 -7.27
C SER A 113 17.27 -9.17 -7.77
N THR A 114 16.11 -8.58 -8.07
CA THR A 114 16.05 -7.19 -8.54
C THR A 114 16.50 -6.22 -7.44
N LEU A 115 16.12 -6.46 -6.18
CA LEU A 115 16.52 -5.61 -5.06
C LEU A 115 18.05 -5.68 -4.82
N ASN A 116 18.63 -6.88 -4.93
CA ASN A 116 20.09 -7.07 -4.82
C ASN A 116 20.84 -6.39 -5.97
N ASP A 117 20.36 -6.50 -7.20
CA ASP A 117 20.93 -5.84 -8.37
C ASP A 117 20.93 -4.30 -8.21
N LEU A 118 19.93 -3.76 -7.50
CA LEU A 118 19.83 -2.35 -7.16
C LEU A 118 20.61 -1.97 -5.88
N GLN A 119 21.36 -2.91 -5.31
CA GLN A 119 22.22 -2.72 -4.13
C GLN A 119 21.46 -2.36 -2.84
N TYR A 120 20.21 -2.84 -2.68
CA TYR A 120 19.51 -2.81 -1.40
C TYR A 120 20.01 -3.90 -0.46
N LYS A 121 19.97 -3.63 0.84
CA LYS A 121 20.35 -4.60 1.87
C LYS A 121 19.12 -5.39 2.29
N VAL A 122 18.96 -6.57 1.70
CA VAL A 122 17.79 -7.42 1.96
C VAL A 122 17.99 -8.25 3.21
N SER A 123 16.99 -8.25 4.09
CA SER A 123 16.90 -9.08 5.28
C SER A 123 15.50 -9.74 5.38
N PHE A 124 15.37 -10.71 6.28
CA PHE A 124 14.16 -11.54 6.39
C PHE A 124 13.63 -11.53 7.81
N LEU A 125 12.33 -11.64 7.95
CA LEU A 125 11.68 -11.89 9.23
C LEU A 125 11.88 -13.35 9.67
N ASP A 126 11.81 -13.59 10.97
CA ASP A 126 11.77 -14.95 11.51
C ASP A 126 10.50 -15.66 11.02
N GLU A 127 10.55 -17.01 10.90
CA GLU A 127 9.43 -17.82 10.41
C GLU A 127 8.10 -17.61 11.15
N LYS A 128 8.15 -17.28 12.45
CA LYS A 128 6.95 -17.05 13.27
C LYS A 128 6.41 -15.63 13.19
N CYS A 129 7.10 -14.75 12.50
CA CYS A 129 6.67 -13.38 12.26
C CYS A 129 5.81 -13.34 11.01
N ILE A 130 4.57 -12.92 11.14
CA ILE A 130 3.66 -12.67 10.02
C ILE A 130 3.57 -11.17 9.83
N ALA A 131 3.88 -10.69 8.63
CA ALA A 131 3.85 -9.28 8.27
C ALA A 131 3.65 -9.15 6.76
N GLU A 132 2.64 -8.41 6.36
CA GLU A 132 2.32 -8.08 4.95
C GLU A 132 2.47 -6.57 4.76
N GLY A 133 3.11 -6.12 3.69
CA GLY A 133 3.49 -4.71 3.52
C GLY A 133 2.30 -3.73 3.49
N GLY A 134 1.11 -4.17 3.04
CA GLY A 134 -0.11 -3.37 3.10
C GLY A 134 -0.60 -3.02 4.51
N GLU A 135 -0.05 -3.68 5.53
CA GLU A 135 -0.30 -3.37 6.94
C GLU A 135 0.64 -2.29 7.50
N PHE A 136 1.47 -1.64 6.67
CA PHE A 136 2.44 -0.69 7.17
C PHE A 136 2.44 0.62 6.41
N PHE A 137 2.68 1.70 7.17
CA PHE A 137 3.12 2.98 6.62
C PHE A 137 4.36 3.44 7.36
N PHE A 138 5.45 3.63 6.63
CA PHE A 138 6.67 4.22 7.15
C PHE A 138 6.65 5.74 6.95
N LEU A 139 6.88 6.48 8.04
CA LEU A 139 6.97 7.93 8.08
C LEU A 139 8.44 8.31 8.31
N PRO A 140 9.20 8.59 7.23
CA PRO A 140 10.67 8.66 7.31
C PRO A 140 11.20 9.76 8.21
N LYS A 141 10.59 10.95 8.18
CA LYS A 141 11.08 12.08 8.96
C LYS A 141 10.86 11.92 10.46
N GLU A 142 9.70 11.40 10.81
CA GLU A 142 9.33 11.13 12.20
C GLU A 142 10.00 9.87 12.75
N ASN A 143 10.57 9.05 11.86
CA ASN A 143 11.04 7.70 12.17
C ASN A 143 9.96 6.86 12.87
N ILE A 144 8.76 6.90 12.31
CA ILE A 144 7.56 6.21 12.81
C ILE A 144 7.18 5.11 11.83
N LEU A 145 6.78 3.95 12.36
CA LEU A 145 6.08 2.90 11.63
C LEU A 145 4.65 2.77 12.17
N LEU A 146 3.67 3.05 11.34
CA LEU A 146 2.28 2.70 11.62
C LEU A 146 2.07 1.26 11.17
N ALA A 147 1.50 0.40 12.01
CA ALA A 147 1.30 -1.01 11.72
C ALA A 147 -0.10 -1.48 12.08
N GLY A 148 -0.79 -2.10 11.13
CA GLY A 148 -2.05 -2.80 11.34
C GLY A 148 -1.85 -4.19 11.92
N GLN A 149 -2.93 -4.79 12.43
CA GLN A 149 -2.96 -6.16 12.97
C GLN A 149 -4.03 -7.06 12.30
N GLY A 150 -4.60 -6.66 11.19
CA GLY A 150 -5.53 -7.49 10.44
C GLY A 150 -4.86 -8.76 9.91
N ARG A 151 -3.69 -8.59 9.33
CA ARG A 151 -2.89 -9.65 8.72
C ARG A 151 -1.55 -9.87 9.43
N ASN A 152 -1.02 -8.87 10.13
CA ASN A 152 0.19 -8.99 10.92
C ASN A 152 -0.08 -9.67 12.28
N ASN A 153 0.95 -10.36 12.81
CA ASN A 153 1.00 -10.56 14.25
C ASN A 153 1.90 -9.48 14.89
N LEU A 154 1.71 -9.25 16.19
CA LEU A 154 2.47 -8.22 16.91
C LEU A 154 3.98 -8.41 16.76
N ARG A 155 4.46 -9.65 16.87
CA ARG A 155 5.88 -9.98 16.73
C ARG A 155 6.41 -9.63 15.32
N GLY A 156 5.60 -9.82 14.28
CA GLY A 156 5.95 -9.42 12.90
C GLY A 156 6.10 -7.90 12.77
N ALA A 157 5.18 -7.14 13.36
CA ALA A 157 5.26 -5.68 13.36
C ALA A 157 6.47 -5.16 14.16
N GLU A 158 6.74 -5.74 15.34
CA GLU A 158 7.90 -5.39 16.18
C GLU A 158 9.22 -5.70 15.46
N GLN A 159 9.35 -6.90 14.88
CA GLN A 159 10.58 -7.28 14.19
C GLN A 159 10.79 -6.49 12.89
N MET A 160 9.71 -6.10 12.20
CA MET A 160 9.78 -5.20 11.05
C MET A 160 10.39 -3.85 11.47
N ALA A 161 9.88 -3.24 12.53
CA ALA A 161 10.40 -1.98 13.06
C ALA A 161 11.86 -2.10 13.49
N GLU A 162 12.22 -3.18 14.21
CA GLU A 162 13.58 -3.45 14.67
C GLU A 162 14.57 -3.55 13.48
N LYS A 163 14.26 -4.38 12.49
CA LYS A 163 15.15 -4.62 11.35
C LYS A 163 15.30 -3.38 10.44
N LEU A 164 14.26 -2.57 10.34
CA LEU A 164 14.31 -1.28 9.65
C LEU A 164 14.87 -0.14 10.51
N LYS A 165 15.24 -0.41 11.76
CA LYS A 165 15.80 0.57 12.72
C LYS A 165 14.85 1.73 12.99
N ILE A 166 13.55 1.46 12.99
CA ILE A 166 12.51 2.45 13.27
C ILE A 166 12.25 2.49 14.77
N SER A 167 12.38 3.67 15.37
CA SER A 167 12.33 3.83 16.84
C SER A 167 10.92 3.86 17.41
N ASN A 168 9.94 4.27 16.62
CA ASN A 168 8.56 4.48 17.08
C ASN A 168 7.59 3.61 16.27
N LEU A 169 7.02 2.60 16.93
CA LEU A 169 5.99 1.73 16.36
C LEU A 169 4.64 2.08 16.97
N HIS A 170 3.66 2.43 16.14
CA HIS A 170 2.28 2.60 16.54
C HIS A 170 1.41 1.48 15.94
N ILE A 171 0.74 0.73 16.82
CA ILE A 171 -0.21 -0.31 16.41
C ILE A 171 -1.59 0.35 16.23
N ILE A 172 -2.16 0.17 15.04
CA ILE A 172 -3.49 0.68 14.67
C ILE A 172 -4.39 -0.52 14.36
N ASN A 173 -5.40 -0.71 15.19
CA ASN A 173 -6.39 -1.76 14.97
C ASN A 173 -7.56 -1.22 14.13
N SER A 174 -8.01 -2.01 13.18
CA SER A 174 -9.19 -1.75 12.36
C SER A 174 -9.79 -3.08 11.89
N SER A 175 -11.00 -3.04 11.37
CA SER A 175 -11.62 -4.18 10.68
C SER A 175 -11.30 -4.23 9.19
N GLY A 176 -10.39 -3.39 8.69
CA GLY A 176 -9.92 -3.42 7.31
C GLY A 176 -9.13 -4.70 6.99
N TYR A 177 -9.05 -5.04 5.71
CA TYR A 177 -8.26 -6.18 5.25
C TYR A 177 -6.77 -5.98 5.52
N HIS A 178 -6.25 -4.82 5.10
CA HIS A 178 -4.93 -4.27 5.45
C HIS A 178 -5.10 -2.85 6.01
N LEU A 179 -4.08 -2.34 6.67
CA LEU A 179 -4.11 -0.97 7.18
C LEU A 179 -4.29 0.07 6.06
N ASP A 180 -3.70 -0.18 4.88
CA ASP A 180 -3.81 0.68 3.70
C ASP A 180 -5.21 0.71 3.06
N THR A 181 -6.12 -0.15 3.52
CA THR A 181 -7.55 -0.06 3.20
C THR A 181 -8.37 0.70 4.27
N SER A 182 -7.71 1.14 5.32
CA SER A 182 -8.31 1.78 6.49
C SER A 182 -7.86 3.22 6.67
N ILE A 183 -6.60 3.52 6.39
CA ILE A 183 -6.00 4.85 6.51
C ILE A 183 -5.11 5.19 5.32
N SER A 184 -4.83 6.50 5.17
CA SER A 184 -3.79 7.03 4.28
C SER A 184 -3.10 8.20 4.98
N PRO A 185 -1.83 8.09 5.38
CA PRO A 185 -1.04 9.22 5.82
C PRO A 185 -0.84 10.19 4.66
N ILE A 186 -0.84 11.49 4.94
CA ILE A 186 -0.60 12.56 3.95
C ILE A 186 0.63 13.34 4.35
N PHE A 187 1.51 13.55 3.40
CA PHE A 187 2.78 14.23 3.60
C PHE A 187 2.80 15.59 2.91
N ASN A 188 3.43 16.57 3.56
CA ASN A 188 3.76 17.82 2.90
C ASN A 188 4.93 17.63 1.90
N ASN A 189 5.33 18.70 1.21
CA ASN A 189 6.42 18.64 0.21
C ASN A 189 7.79 18.32 0.82
N GLU A 190 7.95 18.51 2.12
CA GLU A 190 9.16 18.20 2.88
C GLU A 190 9.16 16.80 3.46
N TYR A 191 8.11 16.00 3.21
CA TYR A 191 7.88 14.65 3.71
C TYR A 191 7.54 14.57 5.21
N ASP A 192 7.11 15.67 5.84
CA ASP A 192 6.50 15.58 7.17
C ASP A 192 5.08 15.04 7.04
N CYS A 193 4.70 14.10 7.90
CA CYS A 193 3.31 13.68 7.98
C CYS A 193 2.49 14.81 8.61
N ILE A 194 1.49 15.29 7.89
CA ILE A 194 0.64 16.40 8.32
C ILE A 194 -0.78 15.99 8.64
N GLY A 195 -1.17 14.80 8.24
CA GLY A 195 -2.51 14.31 8.49
C GLY A 195 -2.69 12.84 8.11
N ILE A 196 -3.80 12.29 8.56
CA ILE A 196 -4.27 10.94 8.19
C ILE A 196 -5.71 11.05 7.72
N ILE A 197 -6.00 10.52 6.54
CA ILE A 197 -7.36 10.26 6.10
C ILE A 197 -7.73 8.85 6.59
N CYS A 198 -8.91 8.66 7.19
CA CYS A 198 -9.34 7.34 7.62
C CYS A 198 -10.77 7.02 7.21
N ALA A 199 -11.01 5.77 6.90
CA ALA A 199 -12.34 5.21 6.65
C ALA A 199 -13.02 4.94 8.00
N ARG A 200 -13.85 5.88 8.46
CA ARG A 200 -14.45 5.88 9.81
C ARG A 200 -15.13 4.55 10.16
N GLU A 201 -15.77 3.91 9.20
CA GLU A 201 -16.60 2.73 9.40
C GLU A 201 -15.83 1.46 9.78
N VAL A 202 -14.53 1.41 9.47
CA VAL A 202 -13.71 0.23 9.82
C VAL A 202 -13.09 0.32 11.22
N PHE A 203 -13.42 1.37 11.96
CA PHE A 203 -12.95 1.60 13.34
C PHE A 203 -14.08 1.51 14.34
N SER A 204 -13.93 0.69 15.37
CA SER A 204 -14.80 0.72 16.57
C SER A 204 -14.61 2.04 17.33
N GLY A 205 -15.48 2.29 18.30
CA GLY A 205 -15.39 3.49 19.14
C GLY A 205 -14.05 3.63 19.89
N LYS A 206 -13.45 2.51 20.31
CA LYS A 206 -12.14 2.50 20.97
C LYS A 206 -11.02 2.77 19.96
N GLU A 207 -11.03 2.05 18.84
CA GLU A 207 -9.97 2.13 17.83
C GLU A 207 -9.86 3.52 17.22
N ILE A 208 -10.97 4.17 16.89
CA ILE A 208 -10.94 5.55 16.40
C ILE A 208 -10.47 6.53 17.47
N HIS A 209 -10.80 6.29 18.75
CA HIS A 209 -10.28 7.10 19.84
C HIS A 209 -8.76 6.98 19.95
N ASP A 210 -8.23 5.76 19.84
CA ASP A 210 -6.78 5.51 19.87
C ASP A 210 -6.08 6.18 18.68
N LEU A 211 -6.66 6.09 17.46
CA LEU A 211 -6.14 6.79 16.28
C LEU A 211 -6.14 8.32 16.45
N ARG A 212 -7.22 8.91 17.01
CA ARG A 212 -7.30 10.34 17.33
C ARG A 212 -6.19 10.76 18.32
N ASN A 213 -5.89 9.92 19.31
CA ASN A 213 -4.82 10.19 20.27
C ASN A 213 -3.44 10.15 19.61
N ILE A 214 -3.18 9.19 18.71
CA ILE A 214 -1.95 9.13 17.91
C ILE A 214 -1.81 10.40 17.08
N CYS A 215 -2.83 10.79 16.33
CA CYS A 215 -2.81 12.01 15.52
C CYS A 215 -2.58 13.26 16.38
N LYS A 216 -3.29 13.40 17.51
CA LYS A 216 -3.13 14.54 18.42
C LYS A 216 -1.72 14.62 18.99
N SER A 217 -1.13 13.51 19.40
CA SER A 217 0.22 13.47 19.98
C SER A 217 1.29 13.90 18.98
N ASN A 218 1.08 13.63 17.70
CA ASN A 218 1.98 13.98 16.60
C ASN A 218 1.59 15.29 15.88
N GLN A 219 0.54 15.97 16.31
CA GLN A 219 0.01 17.20 15.69
C GLN A 219 -0.45 16.98 14.23
N TRP A 220 -0.92 15.79 13.89
CA TRP A 220 -1.50 15.46 12.60
C TRP A 220 -3.01 15.77 12.57
N GLU A 221 -3.50 16.27 11.45
CA GLU A 221 -4.94 16.37 11.21
C GLU A 221 -5.52 14.98 10.93
N LEU A 222 -6.65 14.64 11.57
CA LEU A 222 -7.39 13.42 11.25
C LEU A 222 -8.64 13.77 10.45
N ILE A 223 -8.71 13.28 9.23
CA ILE A 223 -9.84 13.45 8.32
C ILE A 223 -10.62 12.12 8.28
N GLU A 224 -11.76 12.12 8.94
CA GLU A 224 -12.64 10.94 9.00
C GLU A 224 -13.62 10.99 7.83
N ILE A 225 -13.61 9.97 6.98
CA ILE A 225 -14.54 9.85 5.86
C ILE A 225 -15.52 8.69 6.06
N GLU A 226 -16.75 8.88 5.59
CA GLU A 226 -17.81 7.88 5.62
C GLU A 226 -18.13 7.38 4.21
N HIS A 227 -18.80 6.24 4.11
CA HIS A 227 -19.14 5.61 2.83
C HIS A 227 -19.91 6.53 1.87
N GLN A 228 -20.79 7.38 2.38
CA GLN A 228 -21.56 8.36 1.59
C GLN A 228 -20.69 9.41 0.88
N ASP A 229 -19.45 9.56 1.33
CA ASP A 229 -18.50 10.54 0.82
C ASP A 229 -17.73 10.04 -0.40
N ILE A 230 -17.99 8.80 -0.82
CA ILE A 230 -17.32 8.16 -1.94
C ILE A 230 -18.33 7.76 -3.00
N ASN A 231 -18.28 8.46 -4.12
CA ASN A 231 -19.17 8.25 -5.25
C ASN A 231 -18.78 6.98 -6.03
N SER A 232 -18.99 5.77 -5.49
CA SER A 232 -18.80 4.55 -6.27
C SER A 232 -19.41 3.29 -5.65
N SER A 233 -19.81 2.37 -6.54
CA SER A 233 -20.15 0.99 -6.24
C SER A 233 -18.98 0.14 -5.74
N LEU A 234 -17.75 0.67 -5.78
CA LEU A 234 -16.56 0.03 -5.24
C LEU A 234 -16.39 0.47 -3.79
N SER A 235 -16.04 -0.47 -2.95
CA SER A 235 -15.75 -0.28 -1.54
C SER A 235 -14.89 0.97 -1.31
N PHE A 236 -15.24 1.82 -0.33
CA PHE A 236 -14.42 2.95 0.08
C PHE A 236 -13.00 2.53 0.52
N ARG A 237 -12.79 1.26 0.89
CA ARG A 237 -11.48 0.68 1.17
C ARG A 237 -10.51 0.84 0.00
N THR A 238 -10.98 0.73 -1.25
CA THR A 238 -10.12 0.94 -2.43
C THR A 238 -9.78 2.41 -2.66
N ALA A 239 -10.61 3.35 -2.17
CA ALA A 239 -10.31 4.78 -2.22
C ALA A 239 -9.22 5.16 -1.22
N MET A 240 -9.18 4.50 -0.04
CA MET A 240 -8.10 4.68 0.94
C MET A 240 -6.75 4.17 0.44
N ASN A 241 -6.76 3.15 -0.41
CA ASN A 241 -5.58 2.46 -0.90
C ASN A 241 -4.87 3.26 -2.01
N GLY A 242 -4.39 4.45 -1.66
CA GLY A 242 -3.64 5.35 -2.53
C GLY A 242 -2.15 5.42 -2.17
N LEU A 243 -1.31 5.63 -3.19
CA LEU A 243 0.12 5.90 -2.99
C LEU A 243 0.30 7.30 -2.41
N THR A 244 0.97 7.38 -1.27
CA THR A 244 1.21 8.63 -0.53
C THR A 244 2.70 8.99 -0.57
N LEU A 245 3.02 10.17 -1.09
CA LEU A 245 4.38 10.65 -1.30
C LEU A 245 4.47 12.13 -0.91
N PRO A 246 5.68 12.72 -0.81
CA PRO A 246 5.81 14.15 -0.52
C PRO A 246 4.97 15.03 -1.45
N GLY A 247 4.00 15.74 -0.88
CA GLY A 247 3.10 16.65 -1.60
C GLY A 247 2.15 15.98 -2.59
N LEU A 248 2.03 14.64 -2.58
CA LEU A 248 1.28 13.89 -3.59
C LEU A 248 0.52 12.70 -3.00
N PHE A 249 -0.74 12.57 -3.39
CA PHE A 249 -1.54 11.38 -3.21
C PHE A 249 -2.07 10.90 -4.57
N ILE A 250 -1.87 9.63 -4.92
CA ILE A 250 -2.43 9.01 -6.13
C ILE A 250 -3.34 7.86 -5.72
N GLY A 251 -4.66 8.06 -5.84
CA GLY A 251 -5.67 7.03 -5.54
C GLY A 251 -6.23 6.37 -6.80
N SER A 252 -7.13 5.40 -6.62
CA SER A 252 -7.89 4.83 -7.74
C SER A 252 -8.97 5.79 -8.26
N LYS A 253 -9.39 6.74 -7.43
CA LYS A 253 -10.40 7.78 -7.69
C LYS A 253 -10.13 9.00 -6.82
N ASN A 254 -10.65 10.14 -7.27
CA ASN A 254 -10.63 11.37 -6.47
C ASN A 254 -11.67 11.31 -5.35
N PHE A 255 -11.33 11.83 -4.20
CA PHE A 255 -12.27 12.08 -3.13
C PHE A 255 -13.18 13.27 -3.47
N ASN A 256 -14.48 13.12 -3.25
CA ASN A 256 -15.47 14.20 -3.50
C ASN A 256 -15.77 15.05 -2.26
N GLN A 257 -14.92 14.97 -1.23
CA GLN A 257 -15.13 15.69 0.01
C GLN A 257 -14.48 17.07 0.01
N LYS A 258 -15.28 18.05 0.39
CA LYS A 258 -14.80 19.44 0.55
C LYS A 258 -13.65 19.53 1.56
N GLN A 259 -13.73 18.80 2.68
CA GLN A 259 -12.69 18.80 3.71
C GLN A 259 -11.33 18.33 3.14
N ILE A 260 -11.30 17.26 2.33
CA ILE A 260 -10.06 16.78 1.70
C ILE A 260 -9.54 17.80 0.69
N SER A 261 -10.44 18.42 -0.10
CA SER A 261 -10.04 19.44 -1.07
C SER A 261 -9.50 20.70 -0.38
N ASP A 262 -10.13 21.13 0.70
CA ASP A 262 -9.67 22.29 1.49
C ASP A 262 -8.32 21.98 2.16
N PHE A 263 -8.16 20.79 2.72
CA PHE A 263 -6.90 20.32 3.31
C PHE A 263 -5.78 20.27 2.26
N ALA A 264 -6.05 19.72 1.08
CA ALA A 264 -5.10 19.64 -0.03
C ALA A 264 -4.63 21.04 -0.47
N LEU A 265 -5.58 21.96 -0.68
CA LEU A 265 -5.28 23.35 -1.08
C LEU A 265 -4.46 24.09 -0.01
N SER A 266 -4.85 23.97 1.26
CA SER A 266 -4.18 24.66 2.37
C SER A 266 -2.74 24.20 2.57
N ASN A 267 -2.42 22.96 2.18
CA ASN A 267 -1.11 22.35 2.37
C ASN A 267 -0.32 22.14 1.05
N ASN A 268 -0.83 22.63 -0.09
CA ASN A 268 -0.24 22.46 -1.41
C ASN A 268 0.00 20.97 -1.77
N ILE A 269 -0.98 20.10 -1.47
CA ILE A 269 -0.93 18.69 -1.79
C ILE A 269 -1.69 18.42 -3.08
N ILE A 270 -1.09 17.67 -3.98
CA ILE A 270 -1.72 17.19 -5.21
C ILE A 270 -2.46 15.87 -4.90
N PHE A 271 -3.78 15.87 -5.09
CA PHE A 271 -4.58 14.65 -5.12
C PHE A 271 -4.88 14.30 -6.57
N ASP A 272 -4.28 13.20 -7.04
CA ASP A 272 -4.47 12.69 -8.41
C ASP A 272 -5.02 11.26 -8.39
N SER A 273 -5.38 10.74 -9.55
CA SER A 273 -5.96 9.40 -9.64
C SER A 273 -5.49 8.62 -10.87
N ALA A 274 -5.37 7.31 -10.69
CA ALA A 274 -5.15 6.33 -11.74
C ALA A 274 -6.21 5.24 -11.63
N ASN A 275 -7.06 5.11 -12.65
CA ASN A 275 -8.08 4.05 -12.63
C ASN A 275 -7.43 2.68 -12.70
N VAL A 276 -7.76 1.82 -11.74
CA VAL A 276 -7.27 0.43 -11.61
C VAL A 276 -8.44 -0.53 -11.34
N SER A 277 -9.56 -0.29 -12.01
CA SER A 277 -10.82 -0.99 -11.78
C SER A 277 -10.72 -2.51 -11.93
N GLN A 278 -9.85 -2.98 -12.82
CA GLN A 278 -9.68 -4.42 -13.02
C GLN A 278 -8.90 -5.07 -11.86
N PHE A 279 -7.96 -4.36 -11.25
CA PHE A 279 -7.25 -4.83 -10.05
C PHE A 279 -8.15 -4.80 -8.81
N ASN A 280 -9.10 -3.85 -8.75
CA ASN A 280 -10.08 -3.80 -7.66
C ASN A 280 -10.94 -5.08 -7.57
N LEU A 281 -11.08 -5.84 -8.65
CA LEU A 281 -11.79 -7.14 -8.64
C LEU A 281 -11.13 -8.16 -7.71
N SER A 282 -9.82 -8.06 -7.49
CA SER A 282 -9.07 -8.87 -6.51
C SER A 282 -8.79 -8.11 -5.20
N GLY A 283 -9.45 -6.99 -4.97
CA GLY A 283 -9.41 -6.24 -3.73
C GLY A 283 -8.26 -5.24 -3.59
N GLY A 284 -7.30 -5.19 -4.54
CA GLY A 284 -6.19 -4.25 -4.50
C GLY A 284 -6.44 -2.94 -5.24
N SER A 285 -5.66 -1.91 -4.93
CA SER A 285 -5.72 -0.59 -5.58
C SER A 285 -4.31 -0.03 -5.80
N VAL A 286 -4.16 1.29 -5.94
CA VAL A 286 -2.89 1.92 -6.35
C VAL A 286 -1.77 1.66 -5.35
N HIS A 287 -2.01 1.78 -4.05
CA HIS A 287 -0.99 1.50 -3.02
C HIS A 287 -0.54 0.04 -3.06
N CYS A 288 -1.49 -0.91 -3.14
CA CYS A 288 -1.16 -2.33 -3.27
C CYS A 288 -0.29 -2.64 -4.49
N LEU A 289 -0.53 -1.96 -5.64
CA LEU A 289 0.23 -2.17 -6.88
C LEU A 289 1.64 -1.58 -6.86
N THR A 290 1.94 -0.71 -5.89
CA THR A 290 3.18 0.08 -5.83
C THR A 290 3.91 -0.13 -4.51
N ASN A 291 5.24 0.03 -4.51
CA ASN A 291 6.04 0.02 -3.29
C ASN A 291 7.20 0.99 -3.40
N GLU A 292 7.45 1.80 -2.36
CA GLU A 292 8.53 2.78 -2.36
C GLU A 292 9.90 2.10 -2.15
N LEU A 293 10.87 2.62 -2.89
CA LEU A 293 12.29 2.31 -2.77
C LEU A 293 13.05 3.62 -2.54
N PHE A 294 13.61 3.79 -1.34
CA PHE A 294 14.36 4.98 -0.94
C PHE A 294 15.81 4.97 -1.40
#